data_ad255e9760a474031d41556dc5f7032b
#
_entry.id   ad255e9760a474031d41556dc5f7032b
#
_cell.length_a   1.000
_cell.length_b   1.000
_cell.length_c   1.000
_cell.angle_alpha   90.00
_cell.angle_beta   90.00
_cell.angle_gamma   90.00
#
_symmetry.space_group_name_H-M   'P 1'
#
loop_
_entity.id
_entity.type
_entity.pdbx_description
1 polymer ?
#
loop_
_entity_poly.entity_id
_entity_poly.type
_entity_poly.pdbx_seq_one_letter_code
_entity_poly.pdbx_strand_id
1 'polypeptide(L)'
;MKRNTSMKRLFIIGNGFDRAHNLPTSYWDFRKYILTRYPDAESYYFIPESTLMPKGDEEYDEAEVAGYIVNIIDSCRDGWWSELEAYLGDDVYEAFLEDLPSVNIDDEDCFHDVYTNEDLSEHILNTFVGVNDLFVDWVKNELGDIDFYDIKKPEIEAMIDSNAFFLSFNYTKTLELGYGINENQVCHIHGSVESLPNEIIMGHGNDEPVTEHSYSIGTEASFEKLKRKLRKDTVGIIQKNEKFFRQLSDVQEIYSYGFSFSEVDMVYIKEICNYLDPASVTWYINSYDSDYNPEFRDKIEAYGFKVKVAGGW
;
A
#
# COMPACT_ATOMS: atom_id res chain seq x y z
N MET A 1 -27.40 -34.78 19.12
CA MET A 1 -26.29 -34.57 18.17
C MET A 1 -25.70 -33.20 18.46
N LYS A 2 -24.54 -33.11 19.10
CA LYS A 2 -23.78 -31.86 19.16
C LYS A 2 -23.30 -31.59 17.75
N ARG A 3 -23.80 -30.53 17.10
CA ARG A 3 -23.15 -30.00 15.92
C ARG A 3 -21.73 -29.65 16.34
N ASN A 4 -20.76 -30.33 15.76
CA ASN A 4 -19.36 -29.93 15.82
C ASN A 4 -19.28 -28.65 14.98
N THR A 5 -19.59 -27.51 15.57
CA THR A 5 -19.33 -26.20 14.94
C THR A 5 -17.82 -26.04 14.99
N SER A 6 -17.15 -26.30 13.89
CA SER A 6 -15.76 -25.92 13.68
C SER A 6 -15.65 -24.43 14.04
N MET A 7 -14.67 -24.08 14.89
CA MET A 7 -14.40 -22.68 15.22
C MET A 7 -14.11 -21.92 13.92
N LYS A 8 -14.78 -20.78 13.75
CA LYS A 8 -14.50 -19.93 12.58
C LYS A 8 -13.25 -19.09 12.85
N ARG A 9 -12.37 -19.03 11.88
CA ARG A 9 -11.09 -18.34 11.92
C ARG A 9 -11.03 -17.29 10.84
N LEU A 10 -10.34 -16.19 11.16
CA LEU A 10 -9.93 -15.19 10.19
C LEU A 10 -8.40 -15.15 10.14
N PHE A 11 -7.85 -15.20 8.93
CA PHE A 11 -6.42 -14.94 8.69
C PHE A 11 -6.27 -13.56 8.07
N ILE A 12 -5.39 -12.74 8.64
CA ILE A 12 -5.00 -11.44 8.12
C ILE A 12 -3.59 -11.57 7.58
N ILE A 13 -3.45 -11.41 6.27
CA ILE A 13 -2.23 -11.72 5.53
C ILE A 13 -1.69 -10.44 4.90
N GLY A 14 -0.47 -10.07 5.28
CA GLY A 14 0.25 -8.94 4.71
C GLY A 14 1.49 -9.38 3.93
N ASN A 15 2.25 -8.42 3.40
CA ASN A 15 3.37 -8.66 2.51
C ASN A 15 4.47 -9.56 3.10
N GLY A 16 4.64 -9.57 4.42
CA GLY A 16 5.58 -10.48 5.09
C GLY A 16 5.30 -11.96 4.83
N PHE A 17 4.03 -12.33 4.57
CA PHE A 17 3.66 -13.68 4.17
C PHE A 17 4.27 -14.06 2.81
N ASP A 18 4.13 -13.22 1.79
CA ASP A 18 4.71 -13.46 0.47
C ASP A 18 6.24 -13.47 0.53
N ARG A 19 6.83 -12.55 1.27
CA ARG A 19 8.28 -12.52 1.49
C ARG A 19 8.80 -13.77 2.19
N ALA A 20 8.04 -14.34 3.13
CA ALA A 20 8.38 -15.61 3.76
C ALA A 20 8.40 -16.76 2.73
N HIS A 21 7.70 -16.63 1.61
CA HIS A 21 7.73 -17.56 0.47
C HIS A 21 8.78 -17.19 -0.58
N ASN A 22 9.64 -16.20 -0.31
CA ASN A 22 10.65 -15.65 -1.22
C ASN A 22 10.06 -15.09 -2.52
N LEU A 23 8.83 -14.59 -2.48
CA LEU A 23 8.21 -13.93 -3.63
C LEU A 23 8.75 -12.50 -3.79
N PRO A 24 8.90 -12.02 -5.04
CA PRO A 24 9.43 -10.70 -5.35
C PRO A 24 8.36 -9.62 -5.14
N THR A 25 7.89 -9.46 -3.90
CA THR A 25 6.78 -8.56 -3.55
C THR A 25 7.22 -7.39 -2.67
N SER A 26 8.53 -7.16 -2.55
CA SER A 26 9.05 -6.03 -1.78
C SER A 26 9.01 -4.74 -2.58
N TYR A 27 9.10 -3.62 -1.87
CA TYR A 27 9.36 -2.32 -2.44
C TYR A 27 10.58 -2.31 -3.40
N TRP A 28 11.66 -2.99 -3.04
CA TRP A 28 12.86 -3.10 -3.86
C TRP A 28 12.62 -3.88 -5.16
N ASP A 29 11.69 -4.83 -5.16
CA ASP A 29 11.31 -5.56 -6.37
C ASP A 29 10.51 -4.64 -7.31
N PHE A 30 9.64 -3.80 -6.80
CA PHE A 30 8.94 -2.77 -7.58
C PHE A 30 9.94 -1.77 -8.18
N ARG A 31 10.84 -1.21 -7.38
CA ARG A 31 11.91 -0.33 -7.86
C ARG A 31 12.74 -0.98 -8.97
N LYS A 32 13.16 -2.22 -8.76
CA LYS A 32 13.91 -3.00 -9.74
C LYS A 32 13.13 -3.20 -11.04
N TYR A 33 11.83 -3.44 -10.95
CA TYR A 33 10.96 -3.55 -12.11
C TYR A 33 10.97 -2.27 -12.94
N ILE A 34 10.82 -1.09 -12.29
CA ILE A 34 10.88 0.20 -12.98
C ILE A 34 12.20 0.35 -13.73
N LEU A 35 13.34 0.13 -13.05
CA LEU A 35 14.66 0.26 -13.66
C LEU A 35 14.95 -0.79 -14.75
N THR A 36 14.33 -1.95 -14.68
CA THR A 36 14.45 -2.97 -15.73
C THR A 36 13.69 -2.54 -16.98
N ARG A 37 12.51 -1.91 -16.82
CA ARG A 37 11.68 -1.41 -17.90
C ARG A 37 12.25 -0.14 -18.53
N TYR A 38 12.86 0.72 -17.72
CA TYR A 38 13.46 1.99 -18.12
C TYR A 38 14.93 2.04 -17.69
N PRO A 39 15.86 1.41 -18.44
CA PRO A 39 17.27 1.29 -18.00
C PRO A 39 17.99 2.62 -17.81
N ASP A 40 17.57 3.67 -18.52
CA ASP A 40 18.16 5.00 -18.44
C ASP A 40 17.58 5.84 -17.28
N ALA A 41 16.53 5.34 -16.59
CA ALA A 41 15.81 6.08 -15.55
C ALA A 41 16.72 6.54 -14.39
N GLU A 42 17.72 5.74 -13.98
CA GLU A 42 18.66 6.14 -12.90
C GLU A 42 19.44 7.43 -13.18
N SER A 43 19.48 7.90 -14.43
CA SER A 43 20.14 9.16 -14.80
C SER A 43 19.24 10.39 -14.66
N TYR A 44 17.94 10.19 -14.44
CA TYR A 44 16.94 11.27 -14.38
C TYR A 44 16.49 11.50 -12.94
N TYR A 45 16.83 12.67 -12.39
CA TYR A 45 16.47 13.05 -11.01
C TYR A 45 15.93 14.50 -10.94
N PHE A 46 15.61 15.09 -12.08
CA PHE A 46 14.96 16.39 -12.17
C PHE A 46 13.46 16.24 -12.41
N ILE A 47 12.69 17.28 -12.08
CA ILE A 47 11.28 17.36 -12.45
C ILE A 47 11.19 17.25 -13.98
N PRO A 48 10.44 16.26 -14.52
CA PRO A 48 10.32 16.12 -15.98
C PRO A 48 9.61 17.30 -16.61
N GLU A 49 10.11 17.75 -17.75
CA GLU A 49 9.48 18.80 -18.55
C GLU A 49 8.55 18.20 -19.61
N SER A 50 7.41 18.86 -19.84
CA SER A 50 6.50 18.43 -20.90
C SER A 50 6.97 18.93 -22.28
N THR A 51 6.67 18.14 -23.31
CA THR A 51 6.82 18.54 -24.70
C THR A 51 5.44 18.83 -25.30
N LEU A 52 5.26 20.06 -25.81
CA LEU A 52 4.00 20.43 -26.47
C LEU A 52 3.89 19.74 -27.83
N MET A 53 2.89 18.90 -27.99
CA MET A 53 2.60 18.18 -29.22
C MET A 53 1.84 19.04 -30.22
N PRO A 54 1.89 18.75 -31.55
CA PRO A 54 1.24 19.56 -32.60
C PRO A 54 -0.27 19.76 -32.44
N LYS A 55 -0.93 18.92 -31.62
CA LYS A 55 -2.38 19.01 -31.32
C LYS A 55 -2.69 19.85 -30.09
N GLY A 56 -1.66 20.31 -29.38
CA GLY A 56 -1.78 21.10 -28.16
C GLY A 56 -1.80 20.24 -26.88
N ASP A 57 -1.64 18.92 -27.00
CA ASP A 57 -1.47 18.03 -25.84
C ASP A 57 -0.02 18.10 -25.33
N GLU A 58 0.18 17.94 -24.05
CA GLU A 58 1.49 17.83 -23.42
C GLU A 58 1.84 16.35 -23.20
N GLU A 59 3.07 15.99 -23.59
CA GLU A 59 3.61 14.64 -23.36
C GLU A 59 4.90 14.72 -22.55
N TYR A 60 5.09 13.75 -21.65
CA TYR A 60 6.31 13.57 -20.86
C TYR A 60 7.06 12.34 -21.35
N ASP A 61 8.39 12.37 -21.28
CA ASP A 61 9.21 11.20 -21.55
C ASP A 61 9.04 10.17 -20.42
N GLU A 62 8.68 8.95 -20.78
CA GLU A 62 8.39 7.88 -19.81
C GLU A 62 9.61 7.51 -18.95
N ALA A 63 10.83 7.56 -19.50
CA ALA A 63 12.03 7.25 -18.74
C ALA A 63 12.40 8.37 -17.76
N GLU A 64 12.16 9.64 -18.12
CA GLU A 64 12.33 10.77 -17.21
C GLU A 64 11.32 10.70 -16.05
N VAL A 65 10.05 10.44 -16.36
CA VAL A 65 9.00 10.24 -15.35
C VAL A 65 9.35 9.08 -14.42
N ALA A 66 9.75 7.93 -14.97
CA ALA A 66 10.15 6.77 -14.18
C ALA A 66 11.36 7.08 -13.29
N GLY A 67 12.35 7.80 -13.82
CA GLY A 67 13.55 8.20 -13.07
C GLY A 67 13.22 9.15 -11.92
N TYR A 68 12.40 10.15 -12.17
CA TYR A 68 11.94 11.08 -11.15
C TYR A 68 11.17 10.35 -10.03
N ILE A 69 10.24 9.46 -10.40
CA ILE A 69 9.49 8.65 -9.44
C ILE A 69 10.44 7.79 -8.59
N VAL A 70 11.41 7.12 -9.21
CA VAL A 70 12.41 6.31 -8.49
C VAL A 70 13.21 7.17 -7.51
N ASN A 71 13.67 8.35 -7.93
CA ASN A 71 14.42 9.26 -7.08
C ASN A 71 13.61 9.69 -5.85
N ILE A 72 12.34 10.06 -6.04
CA ILE A 72 11.46 10.47 -4.94
C ILE A 72 11.17 9.32 -3.98
N ILE A 73 10.83 8.14 -4.49
CA ILE A 73 10.55 6.99 -3.62
C ILE A 73 11.80 6.45 -2.93
N ASP A 74 13.00 6.64 -3.48
CA ASP A 74 14.27 6.29 -2.84
C ASP A 74 14.59 7.21 -1.64
N SER A 75 13.94 8.36 -1.54
CA SER A 75 13.99 9.24 -0.36
C SER A 75 13.26 8.66 0.84
N CYS A 76 12.38 7.67 0.65
CA CYS A 76 11.76 6.89 1.71
C CYS A 76 12.80 5.96 2.37
N ARG A 77 13.13 6.19 3.64
CA ARG A 77 14.36 5.69 4.29
C ARG A 77 14.41 4.19 4.55
N ASP A 78 13.30 3.53 4.81
CA ASP A 78 13.31 2.20 5.41
C ASP A 78 12.87 1.04 4.47
N GLY A 79 12.35 1.36 3.27
CA GLY A 79 12.10 0.37 2.23
C GLY A 79 10.95 -0.61 2.48
N TRP A 80 10.03 -0.29 3.40
CA TRP A 80 8.81 -1.05 3.65
C TRP A 80 7.62 -0.43 2.92
N TRP A 81 6.68 -1.25 2.44
CA TRP A 81 5.46 -0.75 1.79
C TRP A 81 4.67 0.22 2.67
N SER A 82 4.52 -0.10 3.95
CA SER A 82 3.80 0.75 4.90
C SER A 82 4.45 2.13 5.09
N GLU A 83 5.75 2.21 4.95
CA GLU A 83 6.50 3.45 5.05
C GLU A 83 6.42 4.25 3.76
N LEU A 84 6.49 3.58 2.59
CA LEU A 84 6.22 4.25 1.32
C LEU A 84 4.80 4.81 1.29
N GLU A 85 3.80 4.04 1.69
CA GLU A 85 2.41 4.52 1.73
C GLU A 85 2.21 5.69 2.71
N ALA A 86 2.86 5.67 3.88
CA ALA A 86 2.84 6.80 4.80
C ALA A 86 3.58 8.02 4.22
N TYR A 87 4.76 7.79 3.65
CA TYR A 87 5.57 8.82 3.00
C TYR A 87 4.80 9.56 1.89
N LEU A 88 4.04 8.84 1.06
CA LEU A 88 3.19 9.43 0.01
C LEU A 88 2.08 10.34 0.57
N GLY A 89 1.75 10.20 1.85
CA GLY A 89 0.73 11.01 2.52
C GLY A 89 1.20 12.34 3.07
N ASP A 90 2.47 12.43 3.45
CA ASP A 90 3.01 13.57 4.19
C ASP A 90 4.41 13.97 3.74
N ASP A 91 5.41 13.13 3.98
CA ASP A 91 6.83 13.51 3.88
C ASP A 91 7.29 13.71 2.43
N VAL A 92 6.61 13.15 1.45
CA VAL A 92 6.93 13.29 0.01
C VAL A 92 6.91 14.75 -0.44
N TYR A 93 6.09 15.58 0.20
CA TYR A 93 6.00 17.00 -0.16
C TYR A 93 7.24 17.78 0.24
N GLU A 94 7.92 17.37 1.32
CA GLU A 94 9.22 17.96 1.71
C GLU A 94 10.29 17.64 0.63
N ALA A 95 10.31 16.43 0.10
CA ALA A 95 11.22 16.06 -0.98
C ALA A 95 10.95 16.89 -2.26
N PHE A 96 9.69 17.12 -2.61
CA PHE A 96 9.35 17.98 -3.74
C PHE A 96 9.84 19.43 -3.57
N LEU A 97 9.79 19.95 -2.34
CA LEU A 97 10.24 21.32 -2.05
C LEU A 97 11.75 21.51 -2.24
N GLU A 98 12.55 20.45 -2.17
CA GLU A 98 14.00 20.52 -2.41
C GLU A 98 14.32 20.91 -3.86
N ASP A 99 13.40 20.59 -4.79
CA ASP A 99 13.53 20.86 -6.21
C ASP A 99 12.94 22.23 -6.64
N LEU A 100 12.34 22.96 -5.70
CA LEU A 100 11.59 24.19 -5.99
C LEU A 100 12.31 25.45 -5.48
N PRO A 101 12.19 26.60 -6.21
CA PRO A 101 12.70 27.87 -5.73
C PRO A 101 12.04 28.31 -4.41
N SER A 102 12.86 28.85 -3.50
CA SER A 102 12.34 29.51 -2.29
C SER A 102 11.77 30.88 -2.64
N VAL A 103 10.53 31.14 -2.28
CA VAL A 103 9.85 32.42 -2.47
C VAL A 103 10.18 33.38 -1.32
N ASN A 104 10.81 34.51 -1.61
CA ASN A 104 10.99 35.60 -0.67
C ASN A 104 9.98 36.73 -0.98
N ILE A 105 8.96 36.88 -0.15
CA ILE A 105 7.86 37.86 -0.35
C ILE A 105 8.35 39.30 -0.37
N ASP A 106 9.49 39.60 0.27
CA ASP A 106 10.08 40.93 0.33
C ASP A 106 10.89 41.29 -0.94
N ASP A 107 11.05 40.35 -1.88
CA ASP A 107 11.75 40.57 -3.14
C ASP A 107 10.82 41.20 -4.20
N GLU A 108 11.34 42.15 -4.98
CA GLU A 108 10.56 42.76 -6.06
C GLU A 108 10.18 41.76 -7.16
N ASP A 109 10.94 40.66 -7.30
CA ASP A 109 10.73 39.61 -8.32
C ASP A 109 10.00 38.38 -7.73
N CYS A 110 9.46 38.43 -6.49
CA CYS A 110 8.81 37.29 -5.84
C CYS A 110 7.69 36.63 -6.67
N PHE A 111 6.99 37.40 -7.50
CA PHE A 111 5.97 36.84 -8.40
C PHE A 111 6.53 35.88 -9.43
N HIS A 112 7.77 36.07 -9.88
CA HIS A 112 8.42 35.14 -10.81
C HIS A 112 8.61 33.76 -10.14
N ASP A 113 9.09 33.73 -8.89
CA ASP A 113 9.29 32.50 -8.14
C ASP A 113 7.94 31.80 -7.85
N VAL A 114 6.89 32.56 -7.56
CA VAL A 114 5.54 32.02 -7.36
C VAL A 114 5.05 31.32 -8.63
N TYR A 115 5.13 31.98 -9.80
CA TYR A 115 4.71 31.35 -11.06
C TYR A 115 5.58 30.14 -11.43
N THR A 116 6.87 30.20 -11.13
CA THR A 116 7.76 29.07 -11.34
C THR A 116 7.34 27.88 -10.48
N ASN A 117 6.98 28.13 -9.21
CA ASN A 117 6.47 27.08 -8.30
C ASN A 117 5.13 26.52 -8.77
N GLU A 118 4.22 27.36 -9.31
CA GLU A 118 2.97 26.89 -9.90
C GLU A 118 3.24 25.91 -11.05
N ASP A 119 4.08 26.30 -11.99
CA ASP A 119 4.45 25.48 -13.17
C ASP A 119 5.14 24.16 -12.74
N LEU A 120 6.18 24.25 -11.92
CA LEU A 120 6.94 23.06 -11.49
C LEU A 120 6.09 22.12 -10.67
N SER A 121 5.25 22.62 -9.74
CA SER A 121 4.36 21.78 -8.96
C SER A 121 3.27 21.12 -9.82
N GLU A 122 2.85 21.74 -10.93
CA GLU A 122 1.96 21.11 -11.89
C GLU A 122 2.67 19.98 -12.67
N HIS A 123 3.94 20.17 -13.05
CA HIS A 123 4.76 19.10 -13.63
C HIS A 123 4.93 17.93 -12.63
N ILE A 124 5.23 18.21 -11.36
CA ILE A 124 5.29 17.18 -10.30
C ILE A 124 3.96 16.42 -10.22
N LEU A 125 2.84 17.12 -10.15
CA LEU A 125 1.51 16.49 -10.11
C LEU A 125 1.28 15.58 -11.32
N ASN A 126 1.56 16.08 -12.53
CA ASN A 126 1.25 15.36 -13.76
C ASN A 126 2.16 14.15 -13.98
N THR A 127 3.38 14.18 -13.46
CA THR A 127 4.37 13.10 -13.59
C THR A 127 4.30 12.12 -12.42
N PHE A 128 4.31 12.60 -11.17
CA PHE A 128 4.39 11.72 -10.01
C PHE A 128 3.12 10.89 -9.77
N VAL A 129 1.97 11.33 -10.23
CA VAL A 129 0.74 10.52 -10.22
C VAL A 129 0.92 9.21 -11.02
N GLY A 130 1.84 9.16 -11.97
CA GLY A 130 2.23 7.97 -12.73
C GLY A 130 2.80 6.83 -11.87
N VAL A 131 3.15 7.08 -10.61
CA VAL A 131 3.58 6.02 -9.68
C VAL A 131 2.53 4.91 -9.55
N ASN A 132 1.25 5.26 -9.58
CA ASN A 132 0.16 4.29 -9.53
C ASN A 132 0.09 3.43 -10.79
N ASP A 133 0.32 4.02 -11.96
CA ASP A 133 0.32 3.29 -13.24
C ASP A 133 1.49 2.31 -13.29
N LEU A 134 2.69 2.75 -12.90
CA LEU A 134 3.86 1.88 -12.78
C LEU A 134 3.64 0.75 -11.77
N PHE A 135 2.97 1.04 -10.66
CA PHE A 135 2.63 0.03 -9.66
C PHE A 135 1.64 -1.01 -10.20
N VAL A 136 0.58 -0.57 -10.87
CA VAL A 136 -0.39 -1.47 -11.51
C VAL A 136 0.28 -2.34 -12.57
N ASP A 137 1.15 -1.76 -13.38
CA ASP A 137 1.92 -2.48 -14.39
C ASP A 137 2.81 -3.56 -13.76
N TRP A 138 3.50 -3.24 -12.67
CA TRP A 138 4.29 -4.21 -11.92
C TRP A 138 3.45 -5.35 -11.37
N VAL A 139 2.34 -5.05 -10.71
CA VAL A 139 1.42 -6.07 -10.19
C VAL A 139 0.94 -6.99 -11.30
N LYS A 140 0.57 -6.44 -12.45
CA LYS A 140 0.03 -7.22 -13.58
C LYS A 140 1.06 -8.06 -14.30
N ASN A 141 2.24 -7.52 -14.53
CA ASN A 141 3.25 -8.16 -15.37
C ASN A 141 4.24 -9.00 -14.56
N GLU A 142 4.71 -8.52 -13.41
CA GLU A 142 5.70 -9.23 -12.60
C GLU A 142 5.04 -10.17 -11.60
N LEU A 143 4.08 -9.69 -10.81
CA LEU A 143 3.41 -10.55 -9.83
C LEU A 143 2.40 -11.50 -10.48
N GLY A 144 1.86 -11.15 -11.66
CA GLY A 144 0.99 -12.01 -12.44
C GLY A 144 1.67 -13.25 -13.00
N ASP A 145 2.99 -13.18 -13.24
CA ASP A 145 3.80 -14.25 -13.83
C ASP A 145 4.44 -15.18 -12.77
N ILE A 146 4.17 -14.96 -11.46
CA ILE A 146 4.71 -15.81 -10.39
C ILE A 146 4.24 -17.25 -10.54
N ASP A 147 5.19 -18.18 -10.55
CA ASP A 147 4.91 -19.62 -10.45
C ASP A 147 4.76 -20.04 -8.98
N PHE A 148 3.59 -20.54 -8.63
CA PHE A 148 3.25 -21.01 -7.27
C PHE A 148 3.50 -22.51 -7.08
N TYR A 149 4.20 -23.18 -8.01
CA TYR A 149 4.53 -24.58 -7.89
C TYR A 149 5.52 -24.80 -6.72
N ASP A 150 5.22 -25.79 -5.86
CA ASP A 150 6.06 -26.17 -4.70
C ASP A 150 6.37 -25.06 -3.68
N ILE A 151 5.49 -24.04 -3.61
CA ILE A 151 5.65 -22.90 -2.69
C ILE A 151 5.22 -23.20 -1.26
N LYS A 152 4.42 -24.26 -1.08
CA LYS A 152 3.81 -24.57 0.21
C LYS A 152 4.84 -24.82 1.31
N LYS A 153 4.59 -24.22 2.46
CA LYS A 153 5.30 -24.49 3.70
C LYS A 153 4.44 -25.39 4.59
N PRO A 154 4.93 -26.59 4.99
CA PRO A 154 4.15 -27.55 5.76
C PRO A 154 3.59 -26.97 7.06
N GLU A 155 4.34 -26.10 7.72
CA GLU A 155 3.94 -25.44 8.97
C GLU A 155 2.74 -24.49 8.75
N ILE A 156 2.73 -23.75 7.63
CA ILE A 156 1.63 -22.87 7.25
C ILE A 156 0.42 -23.69 6.78
N GLU A 157 0.65 -24.72 5.95
CA GLU A 157 -0.42 -25.60 5.47
C GLU A 157 -1.14 -26.30 6.65
N ALA A 158 -0.42 -26.67 7.70
CA ALA A 158 -1.00 -27.29 8.90
C ALA A 158 -1.89 -26.32 9.70
N MET A 159 -1.68 -25.02 9.58
CA MET A 159 -2.45 -23.99 10.30
C MET A 159 -3.63 -23.46 9.49
N ILE A 160 -3.51 -23.41 8.16
CA ILE A 160 -4.59 -22.94 7.28
C ILE A 160 -5.77 -23.91 7.38
N ASP A 161 -6.90 -23.39 7.85
CA ASP A 161 -8.17 -24.12 7.86
C ASP A 161 -8.94 -23.82 6.56
N SER A 162 -9.29 -24.85 5.81
CA SER A 162 -10.07 -24.72 4.56
C SER A 162 -11.46 -24.09 4.77
N ASN A 163 -11.92 -23.90 5.99
CA ASN A 163 -13.17 -23.21 6.33
C ASN A 163 -12.94 -21.80 6.90
N ALA A 164 -11.70 -21.32 6.93
CA ALA A 164 -11.38 -19.98 7.42
C ALA A 164 -11.71 -18.90 6.38
N PHE A 165 -11.78 -17.65 6.84
CA PHE A 165 -11.78 -16.46 6.01
C PHE A 165 -10.38 -15.87 5.97
N PHE A 166 -10.05 -15.21 4.85
CA PHE A 166 -8.76 -14.58 4.62
C PHE A 166 -8.95 -13.14 4.19
N LEU A 167 -8.44 -12.20 4.98
CA LEU A 167 -8.29 -10.81 4.59
C LEU A 167 -6.85 -10.61 4.13
N SER A 168 -6.67 -10.48 2.82
CA SER A 168 -5.36 -10.33 2.20
C SER A 168 -5.10 -8.89 1.81
N PHE A 169 -3.96 -8.38 2.24
CA PHE A 169 -3.39 -7.10 1.81
C PHE A 169 -2.40 -7.28 0.65
N ASN A 170 -2.17 -8.54 0.23
CA ASN A 170 -1.27 -8.89 -0.86
C ASN A 170 -2.01 -8.89 -2.20
N TYR A 171 -1.31 -8.53 -3.25
CA TYR A 171 -1.82 -8.54 -4.63
C TYR A 171 -1.67 -9.91 -5.30
N THR A 172 -0.83 -10.78 -4.74
CA THR A 172 -0.57 -12.14 -5.24
C THR A 172 -1.69 -13.10 -4.90
N LYS A 173 -1.78 -14.20 -5.63
CA LYS A 173 -2.71 -15.31 -5.35
C LYS A 173 -2.01 -16.47 -4.64
N THR A 174 -1.11 -16.17 -3.72
CA THR A 174 -0.35 -17.17 -2.94
C THR A 174 -1.29 -18.12 -2.18
N LEU A 175 -2.36 -17.60 -1.60
CA LEU A 175 -3.35 -18.41 -0.86
C LEU A 175 -4.10 -19.36 -1.80
N GLU A 176 -4.59 -18.86 -2.92
CA GLU A 176 -5.42 -19.63 -3.85
C GLU A 176 -4.57 -20.61 -4.66
N LEU A 177 -3.53 -20.15 -5.32
CA LEU A 177 -2.72 -20.97 -6.23
C LEU A 177 -1.66 -21.78 -5.47
N GLY A 178 -1.07 -21.20 -4.42
CA GLY A 178 -0.10 -21.88 -3.58
C GLY A 178 -0.75 -22.89 -2.63
N TYR A 179 -1.78 -22.50 -1.88
CA TYR A 179 -2.40 -23.32 -0.82
C TYR A 179 -3.73 -23.95 -1.22
N GLY A 180 -4.29 -23.60 -2.37
CA GLY A 180 -5.57 -24.15 -2.84
C GLY A 180 -6.78 -23.65 -2.08
N ILE A 181 -6.70 -22.44 -1.49
CA ILE A 181 -7.81 -21.78 -0.81
C ILE A 181 -8.85 -21.33 -1.84
N ASN A 182 -10.12 -21.52 -1.52
CA ASN A 182 -11.18 -21.11 -2.42
C ASN A 182 -11.27 -19.56 -2.48
N GLU A 183 -11.34 -18.99 -3.67
CA GLU A 183 -11.42 -17.55 -3.91
C GLU A 183 -12.53 -16.86 -3.13
N ASN A 184 -13.67 -17.53 -2.92
CA ASN A 184 -14.77 -16.97 -2.12
C ASN A 184 -14.46 -16.78 -0.63
N GLN A 185 -13.34 -17.33 -0.15
CA GLN A 185 -12.87 -17.22 1.23
C GLN A 185 -11.81 -16.12 1.39
N VAL A 186 -11.25 -15.63 0.28
CA VAL A 186 -10.21 -14.61 0.25
C VAL A 186 -10.80 -13.27 -0.16
N CYS A 187 -10.55 -12.25 0.66
CA CYS A 187 -10.83 -10.86 0.32
C CYS A 187 -9.50 -10.16 0.08
N HIS A 188 -9.15 -9.89 -1.17
CA HIS A 188 -8.05 -9.02 -1.53
C HIS A 188 -8.51 -7.57 -1.39
N ILE A 189 -8.27 -6.98 -0.22
CA ILE A 189 -8.84 -5.68 0.14
C ILE A 189 -8.34 -4.54 -0.77
N HIS A 190 -7.14 -4.66 -1.29
CA HIS A 190 -6.51 -3.70 -2.21
C HIS A 190 -6.47 -4.19 -3.68
N GLY A 191 -7.24 -5.23 -3.99
CA GLY A 191 -7.18 -5.88 -5.30
C GLY A 191 -6.09 -6.95 -5.42
N SER A 192 -6.01 -7.59 -6.57
CA SER A 192 -5.07 -8.67 -6.87
C SER A 192 -4.60 -8.62 -8.32
N VAL A 193 -3.67 -9.47 -8.69
CA VAL A 193 -3.21 -9.65 -10.08
C VAL A 193 -4.35 -9.92 -11.08
N GLU A 194 -5.50 -10.42 -10.64
CA GLU A 194 -6.67 -10.66 -11.50
C GLU A 194 -7.65 -9.48 -11.55
N SER A 195 -7.55 -8.52 -10.61
CA SER A 195 -8.43 -7.34 -10.56
C SER A 195 -8.25 -6.46 -11.80
N LEU A 196 -9.25 -5.65 -12.13
CA LEU A 196 -9.08 -4.61 -13.13
C LEU A 196 -8.01 -3.59 -12.68
N PRO A 197 -7.31 -2.93 -13.60
CA PRO A 197 -6.26 -1.96 -13.25
C PRO A 197 -6.70 -0.91 -12.23
N ASN A 198 -7.91 -0.37 -12.37
CA ASN A 198 -8.48 0.63 -11.46
C ASN A 198 -9.01 0.06 -10.13
N GLU A 199 -8.87 -1.24 -9.91
CA GLU A 199 -9.21 -1.92 -8.65
C GLU A 199 -7.97 -2.34 -7.85
N ILE A 200 -6.77 -2.18 -8.44
CA ILE A 200 -5.48 -2.35 -7.75
C ILE A 200 -5.18 -1.02 -7.07
N ILE A 201 -5.07 -1.03 -5.75
CA ILE A 201 -5.05 0.17 -4.93
C ILE A 201 -3.74 0.23 -4.14
N MET A 202 -2.97 1.27 -4.38
CA MET A 202 -1.78 1.65 -3.61
C MET A 202 -1.91 3.13 -3.24
N GLY A 203 -1.44 3.52 -2.06
CA GLY A 203 -1.47 4.91 -1.63
C GLY A 203 -1.63 5.06 -0.12
N HIS A 204 -1.76 6.30 0.32
CA HIS A 204 -1.86 6.63 1.73
C HIS A 204 -3.32 6.68 2.24
N GLY A 205 -3.48 6.72 3.58
CA GLY A 205 -4.79 6.88 4.25
C GLY A 205 -4.99 8.23 4.91
N ASN A 206 -4.06 9.18 4.72
CA ASN A 206 -4.09 10.47 5.40
C ASN A 206 -5.14 11.41 4.77
N ASP A 207 -6.09 11.87 5.59
CA ASP A 207 -7.18 12.79 5.23
C ASP A 207 -6.86 14.25 5.54
N GLU A 208 -5.79 14.51 6.32
CA GLU A 208 -5.42 15.86 6.70
C GLU A 208 -4.92 16.64 5.47
N PRO A 209 -5.16 17.94 5.40
CA PRO A 209 -4.57 18.79 4.35
C PRO A 209 -3.05 18.73 4.37
N VAL A 210 -2.42 19.03 3.22
CA VAL A 210 -0.97 19.26 3.19
C VAL A 210 -0.63 20.39 4.16
N THR A 211 0.33 20.19 5.06
CA THR A 211 0.65 21.17 6.11
C THR A 211 1.36 22.38 5.52
N GLU A 212 1.26 23.54 6.19
CA GLU A 212 1.96 24.77 5.74
C GLU A 212 3.50 24.60 5.65
N HIS A 213 4.05 23.59 6.32
CA HIS A 213 5.50 23.26 6.24
C HIS A 213 5.85 22.39 5.01
N SER A 214 4.85 21.76 4.39
CA SER A 214 5.03 20.83 3.28
C SER A 214 4.68 21.48 1.93
N TYR A 215 4.57 22.79 1.84
CA TYR A 215 4.44 23.49 0.57
C TYR A 215 5.07 24.89 0.60
N SER A 216 5.40 25.39 -0.56
CA SER A 216 5.82 26.78 -0.80
C SER A 216 4.72 27.54 -1.55
N ILE A 217 4.75 28.87 -1.49
CA ILE A 217 3.78 29.71 -2.20
C ILE A 217 3.79 29.35 -3.69
N GLY A 218 2.60 29.06 -4.21
CA GLY A 218 2.38 28.62 -5.58
C GLY A 218 2.18 27.10 -5.76
N THR A 219 2.52 26.28 -4.77
CA THR A 219 2.43 24.80 -4.89
C THR A 219 1.14 24.20 -4.33
N GLU A 220 0.38 24.95 -3.55
CA GLU A 220 -0.73 24.48 -2.70
C GLU A 220 -1.78 23.69 -3.50
N ALA A 221 -2.19 24.23 -4.66
CA ALA A 221 -3.24 23.64 -5.46
C ALA A 221 -2.82 22.27 -6.05
N SER A 222 -1.59 22.20 -6.56
CA SER A 222 -1.04 20.99 -7.18
C SER A 222 -0.77 19.92 -6.14
N PHE A 223 -0.20 20.26 -5.00
CA PHE A 223 0.09 19.31 -3.92
C PHE A 223 -1.17 18.76 -3.26
N GLU A 224 -2.16 19.60 -3.00
CA GLU A 224 -3.48 19.13 -2.51
C GLU A 224 -4.17 18.20 -3.52
N LYS A 225 -4.06 18.48 -4.81
CA LYS A 225 -4.61 17.63 -5.86
C LYS A 225 -3.85 16.30 -5.96
N LEU A 226 -2.52 16.32 -5.82
CA LEU A 226 -1.69 15.11 -5.80
C LEU A 226 -2.03 14.25 -4.60
N LYS A 227 -2.10 14.83 -3.40
CA LYS A 227 -2.48 14.13 -2.17
C LYS A 227 -3.81 13.40 -2.34
N ARG A 228 -4.83 14.07 -2.87
CA ARG A 228 -6.12 13.44 -3.13
C ARG A 228 -6.06 12.30 -4.15
N LYS A 229 -5.18 12.38 -5.15
CA LYS A 229 -5.01 11.33 -6.18
C LYS A 229 -4.29 10.09 -5.64
N LEU A 230 -3.37 10.27 -4.69
CA LEU A 230 -2.60 9.18 -4.07
C LEU A 230 -3.30 8.58 -2.84
N ARG A 231 -4.46 9.12 -2.43
CA ARG A 231 -5.20 8.65 -1.26
C ARG A 231 -6.07 7.44 -1.58
N LYS A 232 -6.03 6.43 -0.72
CA LYS A 232 -6.96 5.28 -0.74
C LYS A 232 -8.37 5.72 -0.32
N ASP A 233 -9.38 5.40 -1.09
CA ASP A 233 -10.79 5.50 -0.68
C ASP A 233 -11.16 4.32 0.25
N THR A 234 -10.66 4.35 1.49
CA THR A 234 -10.87 3.27 2.46
C THR A 234 -12.36 3.05 2.76
N VAL A 235 -13.17 4.10 2.73
CA VAL A 235 -14.62 4.01 2.93
C VAL A 235 -15.28 3.25 1.77
N GLY A 236 -14.98 3.62 0.54
CA GLY A 236 -15.49 2.91 -0.64
C GLY A 236 -15.00 1.46 -0.71
N ILE A 237 -13.74 1.20 -0.33
CA ILE A 237 -13.19 -0.15 -0.26
C ILE A 237 -13.97 -1.00 0.76
N ILE A 238 -14.25 -0.49 1.96
CA ILE A 238 -15.03 -1.18 2.99
C ILE A 238 -16.44 -1.47 2.48
N GLN A 239 -17.11 -0.48 1.88
CA GLN A 239 -18.45 -0.65 1.33
C GLN A 239 -18.49 -1.73 0.23
N LYS A 240 -17.53 -1.72 -0.69
CA LYS A 240 -17.40 -2.74 -1.74
C LYS A 240 -17.26 -4.15 -1.15
N ASN A 241 -16.58 -4.29 -0.01
CA ASN A 241 -16.30 -5.56 0.66
C ASN A 241 -17.22 -5.85 1.86
N GLU A 242 -18.31 -5.11 2.04
CA GLU A 242 -19.24 -5.25 3.18
C GLU A 242 -19.73 -6.70 3.37
N LYS A 243 -19.97 -7.42 2.27
CA LYS A 243 -20.40 -8.82 2.31
C LYS A 243 -19.37 -9.72 3.01
N PHE A 244 -18.08 -9.47 2.81
CA PHE A 244 -17.01 -10.20 3.47
C PHE A 244 -17.02 -9.89 4.98
N PHE A 245 -17.02 -8.62 5.37
CA PHE A 245 -17.02 -8.23 6.79
C PHE A 245 -18.22 -8.77 7.54
N ARG A 246 -19.41 -8.78 6.95
CA ARG A 246 -20.64 -9.37 7.56
C ARG A 246 -20.51 -10.86 7.88
N GLN A 247 -19.65 -11.62 7.22
CA GLN A 247 -19.44 -13.04 7.45
C GLN A 247 -18.58 -13.31 8.70
N LEU A 248 -17.92 -12.28 9.24
CA LEU A 248 -16.98 -12.40 10.36
C LEU A 248 -17.64 -12.47 11.73
N SER A 249 -18.96 -12.30 11.82
CA SER A 249 -19.72 -12.22 13.09
C SER A 249 -19.53 -13.41 14.06
N ASP A 250 -19.18 -14.58 13.54
CA ASP A 250 -18.98 -15.80 14.33
C ASP A 250 -17.50 -16.18 14.46
N VAL A 251 -16.56 -15.30 14.06
CA VAL A 251 -15.12 -15.53 14.19
C VAL A 251 -14.73 -15.52 15.66
N GLN A 252 -13.94 -16.51 16.06
CA GLN A 252 -13.48 -16.72 17.44
C GLN A 252 -11.97 -16.59 17.59
N GLU A 253 -11.25 -16.79 16.49
CA GLU A 253 -9.79 -16.68 16.43
C GLU A 253 -9.38 -15.88 15.19
N ILE A 254 -8.47 -14.94 15.40
CA ILE A 254 -7.81 -14.18 14.33
C ILE A 254 -6.34 -14.53 14.34
N TYR A 255 -5.76 -14.75 13.17
CA TYR A 255 -4.34 -15.01 12.96
C TYR A 255 -3.76 -13.95 12.02
N SER A 256 -2.68 -13.29 12.39
CA SER A 256 -1.99 -12.35 11.50
C SER A 256 -0.58 -12.84 11.15
N TYR A 257 -0.22 -12.73 9.87
CA TYR A 257 1.09 -13.08 9.35
C TYR A 257 1.58 -12.00 8.37
N GLY A 258 2.71 -11.37 8.72
CA GLY A 258 3.36 -10.39 7.86
C GLY A 258 2.53 -9.14 7.59
N PHE A 259 1.59 -8.84 8.47
CA PHE A 259 0.78 -7.63 8.43
C PHE A 259 1.46 -6.53 9.27
N SER A 260 1.62 -5.35 8.70
CA SER A 260 2.43 -4.26 9.30
C SER A 260 1.72 -3.48 10.41
N PHE A 261 0.40 -3.61 10.54
CA PHE A 261 -0.41 -2.77 11.43
C PHE A 261 -0.17 -1.28 11.21
N SER A 262 0.05 -0.87 9.94
CA SER A 262 0.18 0.53 9.55
C SER A 262 -1.11 1.30 9.80
N GLU A 263 -1.01 2.58 10.12
CA GLU A 263 -2.18 3.40 10.40
C GLU A 263 -3.17 3.43 9.24
N VAL A 264 -2.66 3.41 8.00
CA VAL A 264 -3.45 3.35 6.76
C VAL A 264 -4.41 2.15 6.77
N ASP A 265 -3.96 0.99 7.28
CA ASP A 265 -4.69 -0.26 7.21
C ASP A 265 -5.48 -0.57 8.49
N MET A 266 -5.24 0.16 9.59
CA MET A 266 -5.98 -0.05 10.85
C MET A 266 -7.47 0.25 10.73
N VAL A 267 -7.90 1.00 9.73
CA VAL A 267 -9.32 1.23 9.43
C VAL A 267 -10.08 -0.07 9.15
N TYR A 268 -9.45 -1.06 8.53
CA TYR A 268 -10.05 -2.36 8.26
C TYR A 268 -10.15 -3.21 9.55
N ILE A 269 -9.20 -3.07 10.46
CA ILE A 269 -9.28 -3.72 11.79
C ILE A 269 -10.43 -3.10 12.60
N LYS A 270 -10.59 -1.79 12.54
CA LYS A 270 -11.73 -1.11 13.15
C LYS A 270 -13.05 -1.59 12.55
N GLU A 271 -13.11 -1.82 11.24
CA GLU A 271 -14.31 -2.35 10.60
C GLU A 271 -14.63 -3.78 11.06
N ILE A 272 -13.62 -4.64 11.22
CA ILE A 272 -13.82 -5.99 11.80
C ILE A 272 -14.51 -5.90 13.17
N CYS A 273 -14.11 -4.94 14.01
CA CYS A 273 -14.70 -4.75 15.35
C CYS A 273 -16.18 -4.32 15.30
N ASN A 274 -16.71 -3.86 14.16
CA ASN A 274 -18.13 -3.57 14.00
C ASN A 274 -18.98 -4.85 13.85
N TYR A 275 -18.37 -5.99 13.51
CA TYR A 275 -19.08 -7.27 13.26
C TYR A 275 -18.86 -8.33 14.33
N LEU A 276 -17.86 -8.17 15.19
CA LEU A 276 -17.56 -9.11 16.27
C LEU A 276 -17.25 -8.38 17.59
N ASP A 277 -17.36 -9.08 18.71
CA ASP A 277 -16.92 -8.58 20.01
C ASP A 277 -15.46 -8.92 20.25
N PRO A 278 -14.51 -7.94 20.18
CA PRO A 278 -13.10 -8.18 20.37
C PRO A 278 -12.74 -8.90 21.66
N ALA A 279 -13.47 -8.62 22.75
CA ALA A 279 -13.22 -9.26 24.06
C ALA A 279 -13.49 -10.78 24.06
N SER A 280 -14.29 -11.27 23.12
CA SER A 280 -14.62 -12.68 22.93
C SER A 280 -13.66 -13.41 21.99
N VAL A 281 -12.82 -12.69 21.25
CA VAL A 281 -11.92 -13.21 20.22
C VAL A 281 -10.48 -13.26 20.72
N THR A 282 -9.75 -14.31 20.35
CA THR A 282 -8.30 -14.39 20.59
C THR A 282 -7.57 -14.07 19.28
N TRP A 283 -6.65 -13.11 19.33
CA TRP A 283 -5.77 -12.77 18.22
C TRP A 283 -4.39 -13.43 18.40
N TYR A 284 -3.96 -14.16 17.40
CA TYR A 284 -2.67 -14.82 17.36
C TYR A 284 -1.75 -14.07 16.40
N ILE A 285 -0.66 -13.49 16.93
CA ILE A 285 0.40 -12.87 16.13
C ILE A 285 1.42 -13.95 15.80
N ASN A 286 1.93 -13.97 14.58
CA ASN A 286 3.06 -14.81 14.21
C ASN A 286 4.27 -14.50 15.10
N SER A 287 5.04 -15.51 15.50
CA SER A 287 6.18 -15.32 16.40
C SER A 287 7.24 -14.39 15.84
N TYR A 288 7.54 -14.49 14.54
CA TYR A 288 8.47 -13.59 13.88
C TYR A 288 8.01 -12.13 13.97
N ASP A 289 6.74 -11.87 13.63
CA ASP A 289 6.18 -10.51 13.70
C ASP A 289 6.20 -9.96 15.12
N SER A 290 5.86 -10.81 16.12
CA SER A 290 5.86 -10.43 17.54
C SER A 290 7.26 -10.14 18.08
N ASP A 291 8.28 -10.88 17.65
CA ASP A 291 9.66 -10.72 18.12
C ASP A 291 10.33 -9.45 17.57
N TYR A 292 10.02 -9.11 16.33
CA TYR A 292 10.59 -7.93 15.65
C TYR A 292 9.77 -6.65 15.83
N ASN A 293 8.48 -6.77 16.16
CA ASN A 293 7.57 -5.63 16.31
C ASN A 293 6.71 -5.78 17.57
N PRO A 294 7.30 -5.59 18.75
CA PRO A 294 6.59 -5.78 20.04
C PRO A 294 5.37 -4.85 20.20
N GLU A 295 5.34 -3.69 19.53
CA GLU A 295 4.24 -2.73 19.53
C GLU A 295 2.96 -3.25 18.86
N PHE A 296 3.05 -4.30 18.02
CA PHE A 296 1.86 -4.88 17.37
C PHE A 296 0.87 -5.42 18.40
N ARG A 297 1.37 -5.98 19.51
CA ARG A 297 0.54 -6.41 20.62
C ARG A 297 -0.30 -5.26 21.17
N ASP A 298 0.34 -4.14 21.48
CA ASP A 298 -0.30 -2.98 22.08
C ASP A 298 -1.37 -2.40 21.15
N LYS A 299 -1.06 -2.32 19.84
CA LYS A 299 -2.03 -1.90 18.82
C LYS A 299 -3.28 -2.78 18.80
N ILE A 300 -3.14 -4.10 18.89
CA ILE A 300 -4.26 -5.04 18.85
C ILE A 300 -5.05 -5.01 20.18
N GLU A 301 -4.35 -4.98 21.32
CA GLU A 301 -4.97 -4.90 22.66
C GLU A 301 -5.76 -3.59 22.84
N ALA A 302 -5.35 -2.50 22.19
CA ALA A 302 -6.08 -1.23 22.18
C ALA A 302 -7.50 -1.34 21.59
N TYR A 303 -7.74 -2.32 20.69
CA TYR A 303 -9.06 -2.65 20.17
C TYR A 303 -9.86 -3.61 21.06
N GLY A 304 -9.28 -4.10 22.15
CA GLY A 304 -9.93 -5.00 23.13
C GLY A 304 -9.74 -6.49 22.88
N PHE A 305 -8.92 -6.88 21.91
CA PHE A 305 -8.63 -8.30 21.66
C PHE A 305 -7.71 -8.91 22.73
N LYS A 306 -7.84 -10.21 22.93
CA LYS A 306 -6.89 -11.01 23.72
C LYS A 306 -5.76 -11.47 22.80
N VAL A 307 -4.52 -11.05 23.07
CA VAL A 307 -3.38 -11.34 22.20
C VAL A 307 -2.57 -12.53 22.73
N LYS A 308 -2.21 -13.43 21.81
CA LYS A 308 -1.27 -14.52 22.01
C LYS A 308 -0.26 -14.55 20.87
N VAL A 309 0.90 -15.16 21.15
CA VAL A 309 1.89 -15.44 20.10
C VAL A 309 1.68 -16.88 19.64
N ALA A 310 1.56 -17.06 18.32
CA ALA A 310 1.53 -18.38 17.71
C ALA A 310 2.95 -18.72 17.22
N GLY A 311 3.52 -19.81 17.73
CA GLY A 311 4.81 -20.32 17.28
C GLY A 311 4.65 -21.28 16.10
N GLY A 312 5.63 -21.24 15.18
CA GLY A 312 5.80 -22.29 14.17
C GLY A 312 5.05 -22.12 12.85
N TRP A 313 4.72 -20.90 12.49
CA TRP A 313 4.18 -20.62 11.14
C TRP A 313 4.74 -19.33 10.57
#